data_4d1e3148d505bdc8535dac50c83bda71
#
_entry.id   4d1e3148d505bdc8535dac50c83bda71
#
_cell.length_a   1.000
_cell.length_b   1.000
_cell.length_c   1.000
_cell.angle_alpha   90.00
_cell.angle_beta   90.00
_cell.angle_gamma   90.00
#
_symmetry.space_group_name_H-M   'P 1'
#
loop_
_entity.id
_entity.type
_entity.pdbx_description
1 polymer ?
#
loop_
_entity_poly.entity_id
_entity_poly.type
_entity_poly.pdbx_seq_one_letter_code
_entity_poly.pdbx_strand_id
1 'polypeptide(L)'
;HIQARNEQGAGFMAEGWARATGEPGVALVISGPGVTNASTSLGQAYADSLPMLLISADAASNTIGKGWGVLHEITDQTQMTKPLTGFSATARRAQDVPELLARAFTLFASQRPRPVHISIPIDVQAEQVDEDWQPVTLPGRPKADPEDIAKAANWLKGANSPLIMVGGGACDAGAALSRIAERIGAIVIASTAGKGIIPDDHPLSLSASTVRPEVLR
;
A
#
# COMPACT_ATOMS: atom_id res chain seq x y z
N HIS A 1 -7.90 8.86 -17.40
CA HIS A 1 -8.37 9.14 -16.03
C HIS A 1 -9.88 8.92 -15.92
N ILE A 2 -10.35 8.67 -14.70
CA ILE A 2 -11.78 8.50 -14.40
C ILE A 2 -12.18 9.59 -13.40
N GLN A 3 -13.18 10.38 -13.74
CA GLN A 3 -13.70 11.41 -12.84
C GLN A 3 -14.72 10.83 -11.88
N ALA A 4 -14.47 10.97 -10.58
CA ALA A 4 -15.43 10.67 -9.52
C ALA A 4 -16.29 11.88 -9.18
N ARG A 5 -17.47 11.65 -8.63
CA ARG A 5 -18.35 12.71 -8.13
C ARG A 5 -18.09 13.08 -6.66
N ASN A 6 -17.27 12.28 -5.98
CA ASN A 6 -16.87 12.47 -4.61
C ASN A 6 -15.46 11.87 -4.41
N GLU A 7 -14.62 12.52 -3.63
CA GLU A 7 -13.20 12.14 -3.47
C GLU A 7 -13.04 10.83 -2.70
N GLN A 8 -13.97 10.45 -1.84
CA GLN A 8 -13.99 9.12 -1.23
C GLN A 8 -14.13 8.04 -2.31
N GLY A 9 -14.99 8.26 -3.30
CA GLY A 9 -15.13 7.38 -4.46
C GLY A 9 -13.85 7.30 -5.29
N ALA A 10 -13.17 8.43 -5.54
CA ALA A 10 -11.88 8.46 -6.22
C ALA A 10 -10.84 7.63 -5.44
N GLY A 11 -10.77 7.81 -4.14
CA GLY A 11 -9.87 7.07 -3.28
C GLY A 11 -10.15 5.56 -3.31
N PHE A 12 -11.41 5.13 -3.19
CA PHE A 12 -11.77 3.71 -3.27
C PHE A 12 -11.58 3.10 -4.66
N MET A 13 -11.71 3.88 -5.74
CA MET A 13 -11.34 3.39 -7.08
C MET A 13 -9.83 3.11 -7.19
N ALA A 14 -8.99 4.00 -6.65
CA ALA A 14 -7.54 3.80 -6.61
C ALA A 14 -7.16 2.59 -5.71
N GLU A 15 -7.78 2.47 -4.53
CA GLU A 15 -7.60 1.34 -3.63
C GLU A 15 -8.02 0.02 -4.28
N GLY A 16 -9.20 0.00 -4.92
CA GLY A 16 -9.72 -1.17 -5.64
C GLY A 16 -8.83 -1.58 -6.82
N TRP A 17 -8.29 -0.61 -7.55
CA TRP A 17 -7.29 -0.88 -8.60
C TRP A 17 -6.06 -1.57 -8.03
N ALA A 18 -5.49 -1.02 -6.96
CA ALA A 18 -4.31 -1.61 -6.32
C ALA A 18 -4.57 -3.03 -5.81
N ARG A 19 -5.76 -3.28 -5.26
CA ARG A 19 -6.19 -4.60 -4.78
C ARG A 19 -6.35 -5.61 -5.92
N ALA A 20 -6.93 -5.20 -7.03
CA ALA A 20 -7.23 -6.10 -8.14
C ALA A 20 -6.01 -6.41 -9.01
N THR A 21 -5.09 -5.46 -9.17
CA THR A 21 -3.96 -5.57 -10.10
C THR A 21 -2.61 -5.77 -9.44
N GLY A 22 -2.47 -5.40 -8.17
CA GLY A 22 -1.17 -5.29 -7.50
C GLY A 22 -0.37 -4.03 -7.88
N GLU A 23 -0.86 -3.25 -8.85
CA GLU A 23 -0.23 -2.02 -9.32
C GLU A 23 -0.66 -0.82 -8.47
N PRO A 24 0.18 0.22 -8.32
CA PRO A 24 -0.20 1.41 -7.57
C PRO A 24 -1.44 2.10 -8.13
N GLY A 25 -2.44 2.31 -7.28
CA GLY A 25 -3.61 3.12 -7.60
C GLY A 25 -3.36 4.60 -7.27
N VAL A 26 -3.76 5.51 -8.15
CA VAL A 26 -3.52 6.95 -7.97
C VAL A 26 -4.85 7.70 -7.93
N ALA A 27 -5.03 8.54 -6.91
CA ALA A 27 -6.16 9.46 -6.80
C ALA A 27 -5.67 10.91 -6.72
N LEU A 28 -6.36 11.80 -7.45
CA LEU A 28 -6.13 13.25 -7.42
C LEU A 28 -7.34 13.90 -6.75
N VAL A 29 -7.11 14.72 -5.74
CA VAL A 29 -8.19 15.36 -4.97
C VAL A 29 -7.89 16.84 -4.69
N ILE A 30 -8.95 17.61 -4.40
CA ILE A 30 -8.80 18.98 -3.95
C ILE A 30 -8.27 19.01 -2.50
N SER A 31 -7.76 20.16 -2.06
CA SER A 31 -7.31 20.42 -0.68
C SER A 31 -8.43 20.25 0.36
N GLY A 32 -8.06 20.18 1.63
CA GLY A 32 -8.97 20.16 2.77
C GLY A 32 -10.04 19.08 2.68
N PRO A 33 -11.31 19.44 2.37
CA PRO A 33 -12.41 18.48 2.30
C PRO A 33 -12.14 17.30 1.34
N GLY A 34 -11.44 17.51 0.24
CA GLY A 34 -11.08 16.42 -0.68
C GLY A 34 -10.15 15.41 -0.05
N VAL A 35 -9.16 15.88 0.70
CA VAL A 35 -8.23 15.00 1.44
C VAL A 35 -8.95 14.27 2.58
N THR A 36 -9.82 14.96 3.33
CA THR A 36 -10.60 14.31 4.40
C THR A 36 -11.58 13.28 3.85
N ASN A 37 -12.25 13.55 2.72
CA ASN A 37 -13.10 12.57 2.04
C ASN A 37 -12.30 11.32 1.59
N ALA A 38 -11.10 11.48 1.05
CA ALA A 38 -10.25 10.38 0.62
C ALA A 38 -9.58 9.61 1.80
N SER A 39 -9.59 10.15 3.01
CA SER A 39 -8.88 9.57 4.15
C SER A 39 -9.35 8.17 4.53
N THR A 40 -10.63 7.84 4.34
CA THR A 40 -11.17 6.50 4.58
C THR A 40 -10.50 5.45 3.70
N SER A 41 -10.32 5.75 2.42
CA SER A 41 -9.62 4.83 1.49
C SER A 41 -8.13 4.70 1.80
N LEU A 42 -7.47 5.78 2.26
CA LEU A 42 -6.10 5.70 2.77
C LEU A 42 -6.00 4.78 3.98
N GLY A 43 -6.91 4.91 4.95
CA GLY A 43 -6.95 4.04 6.12
C GLY A 43 -7.15 2.57 5.75
N GLN A 44 -8.03 2.28 4.81
CA GLN A 44 -8.25 0.93 4.28
C GLN A 44 -7.01 0.39 3.55
N ALA A 45 -6.42 1.16 2.65
CA ALA A 45 -5.20 0.79 1.95
C ALA A 45 -4.01 0.58 2.90
N TYR A 46 -3.93 1.38 3.99
CA TYR A 46 -2.92 1.21 5.03
C TYR A 46 -3.11 -0.13 5.76
N ALA A 47 -4.32 -0.44 6.21
CA ALA A 47 -4.62 -1.69 6.91
C ALA A 47 -4.27 -2.92 6.05
N ASP A 48 -4.65 -2.89 4.77
CA ASP A 48 -4.47 -4.01 3.84
C ASP A 48 -3.13 -4.01 3.09
N SER A 49 -2.27 -3.02 3.37
CA SER A 49 -0.93 -2.92 2.75
C SER A 49 -0.98 -2.81 1.23
N LEU A 50 -1.82 -1.92 0.73
CA LEU A 50 -1.99 -1.66 -0.70
C LEU A 50 -1.17 -0.44 -1.15
N PRO A 51 -0.53 -0.49 -2.32
CA PRO A 51 0.15 0.64 -2.91
C PRO A 51 -0.89 1.65 -3.44
N MET A 52 -1.05 2.77 -2.76
CA MET A 52 -1.96 3.84 -3.17
C MET A 52 -1.25 5.19 -3.04
N LEU A 53 -1.33 6.00 -4.09
CA LEU A 53 -0.83 7.36 -4.11
C LEU A 53 -2.01 8.34 -4.13
N LEU A 54 -2.12 9.14 -3.08
CA LEU A 54 -3.01 10.29 -3.05
C LEU A 54 -2.19 11.54 -3.38
N ILE A 55 -2.58 12.27 -4.40
CA ILE A 55 -2.05 13.60 -4.70
C ILE A 55 -3.15 14.61 -4.45
N SER A 56 -2.88 15.61 -3.63
CA SER A 56 -3.84 16.67 -3.37
C SER A 56 -3.30 18.04 -3.76
N ALA A 57 -4.19 18.95 -4.11
CA ALA A 57 -3.87 20.37 -4.04
C ALA A 57 -3.67 20.79 -2.57
N ASP A 58 -3.11 21.98 -2.37
CA ASP A 58 -3.09 22.70 -1.09
C ASP A 58 -3.29 24.20 -1.33
N ALA A 59 -3.58 24.93 -0.27
CA ALA A 59 -3.55 26.39 -0.30
C ALA A 59 -2.19 26.89 -0.76
N ALA A 60 -2.10 28.13 -1.23
CA ALA A 60 -0.81 28.71 -1.61
C ALA A 60 0.17 28.67 -0.44
N SER A 61 1.43 28.37 -0.70
CA SER A 61 2.48 28.08 0.29
C SER A 61 2.59 29.14 1.40
N ASN A 62 2.39 30.41 1.03
CA ASN A 62 2.43 31.54 1.95
C ASN A 62 1.20 31.67 2.85
N THR A 63 0.14 30.89 2.61
CA THR A 63 -1.12 30.93 3.39
C THR A 63 -1.32 29.70 4.27
N ILE A 64 -0.62 28.60 4.00
CA ILE A 64 -0.75 27.35 4.76
C ILE A 64 -0.54 27.58 6.26
N GLY A 65 -1.50 27.15 7.07
CA GLY A 65 -1.45 27.23 8.53
C GLY A 65 -1.63 28.64 9.12
N LYS A 66 -2.04 29.63 8.30
CA LYS A 66 -2.23 31.02 8.77
C LYS A 66 -3.61 31.27 9.39
N GLY A 67 -4.61 30.45 9.10
CA GLY A 67 -5.98 30.67 9.56
C GLY A 67 -6.63 31.89 8.92
N TRP A 68 -6.31 32.17 7.67
CA TRP A 68 -6.81 33.36 6.95
C TRP A 68 -8.15 33.12 6.25
N GLY A 69 -8.70 31.91 6.35
CA GLY A 69 -9.99 31.56 5.74
C GLY A 69 -9.88 31.38 4.22
N VAL A 70 -8.74 30.90 3.71
CA VAL A 70 -8.61 30.55 2.30
C VAL A 70 -9.50 29.33 1.98
N LEU A 71 -9.91 29.21 0.71
CA LEU A 71 -10.81 28.15 0.28
C LEU A 71 -10.25 26.76 0.68
N HIS A 72 -11.09 25.94 1.35
CA HIS A 72 -10.75 24.60 1.80
C HIS A 72 -9.57 24.53 2.78
N GLU A 73 -9.31 25.63 3.49
CA GLU A 73 -8.26 25.67 4.51
C GLU A 73 -8.52 24.64 5.62
N ILE A 74 -7.50 23.88 5.93
CA ILE A 74 -7.38 23.09 7.15
C ILE A 74 -6.01 23.38 7.76
N THR A 75 -5.85 23.09 9.04
CA THR A 75 -4.63 23.44 9.78
C THR A 75 -3.36 22.81 9.17
N ASP A 76 -3.44 21.51 8.83
CA ASP A 76 -2.33 20.76 8.23
C ASP A 76 -2.84 19.44 7.64
N GLN A 77 -2.98 19.36 6.33
CA GLN A 77 -3.50 18.14 5.68
C GLN A 77 -2.48 17.01 5.63
N THR A 78 -1.19 17.31 5.66
CA THR A 78 -0.15 16.26 5.71
C THR A 78 -0.07 15.62 7.09
N GLN A 79 -0.22 16.38 8.16
CA GLN A 79 -0.33 15.84 9.51
C GLN A 79 -1.60 15.01 9.70
N MET A 80 -2.70 15.39 9.08
CA MET A 80 -3.96 14.66 9.14
C MET A 80 -3.83 13.28 8.48
N THR A 81 -3.13 13.18 7.36
CA THR A 81 -2.94 11.89 6.65
C THR A 81 -1.74 11.07 7.14
N LYS A 82 -0.83 11.65 7.89
CA LYS A 82 0.40 10.99 8.37
C LYS A 82 0.18 9.63 9.04
N PRO A 83 -0.80 9.45 9.95
CA PRO A 83 -1.07 8.15 10.57
C PRO A 83 -1.69 7.12 9.62
N LEU A 84 -2.16 7.53 8.45
CA LEU A 84 -2.83 6.70 7.45
C LEU A 84 -1.92 6.36 6.26
N THR A 85 -0.63 6.78 6.30
CA THR A 85 0.28 6.67 5.16
C THR A 85 1.66 6.17 5.59
N GLY A 86 2.41 5.61 4.67
CA GLY A 86 3.84 5.33 4.85
C GLY A 86 4.67 6.61 4.97
N PHE A 87 4.27 7.62 4.21
CA PHE A 87 4.65 9.01 4.44
C PHE A 87 3.62 9.97 3.82
N SER A 88 3.59 11.18 4.37
CA SER A 88 2.84 12.29 3.83
C SER A 88 3.78 13.50 3.76
N ALA A 89 3.81 14.19 2.63
CA ALA A 89 4.76 15.28 2.40
C ALA A 89 4.15 16.37 1.51
N THR A 90 4.58 17.62 1.72
CA THR A 90 4.24 18.74 0.87
C THR A 90 5.42 19.07 -0.05
N ALA A 91 5.18 19.13 -1.35
CA ALA A 91 6.13 19.69 -2.31
C ALA A 91 6.25 21.19 -2.08
N ARG A 92 7.44 21.69 -1.81
CA ARG A 92 7.68 23.11 -1.53
C ARG A 92 8.03 23.91 -2.78
N ARG A 93 8.38 23.22 -3.85
CA ARG A 93 8.69 23.71 -5.19
C ARG A 93 8.45 22.59 -6.21
N ALA A 94 8.31 22.92 -7.47
CA ALA A 94 8.03 21.93 -8.50
C ALA A 94 9.10 20.83 -8.59
N GLN A 95 10.38 21.16 -8.36
CA GLN A 95 11.49 20.20 -8.39
C GLN A 95 11.41 19.11 -7.29
N ASP A 96 10.64 19.32 -6.21
CA ASP A 96 10.46 18.29 -5.18
C ASP A 96 9.53 17.15 -5.66
N VAL A 97 8.68 17.39 -6.66
CA VAL A 97 7.67 16.42 -7.12
C VAL A 97 8.30 15.14 -7.64
N PRO A 98 9.30 15.14 -8.55
CA PRO A 98 9.93 13.92 -9.03
C PRO A 98 10.57 13.09 -7.90
N GLU A 99 11.21 13.75 -6.93
CA GLU A 99 11.81 13.07 -5.78
C GLU A 99 10.76 12.39 -4.91
N LEU A 100 9.66 13.09 -4.59
CA LEU A 100 8.57 12.56 -3.78
C LEU A 100 7.88 11.39 -4.49
N LEU A 101 7.67 11.47 -5.81
CA LEU A 101 7.16 10.37 -6.62
C LEU A 101 8.12 9.18 -6.61
N ALA A 102 9.41 9.41 -6.88
CA ALA A 102 10.42 8.35 -6.84
C ALA A 102 10.46 7.64 -5.48
N ARG A 103 10.35 8.39 -4.38
CA ARG A 103 10.27 7.86 -3.02
C ARG A 103 8.99 7.03 -2.81
N ALA A 104 7.84 7.48 -3.30
CA ALA A 104 6.57 6.76 -3.20
C ALA A 104 6.65 5.41 -3.93
N PHE A 105 7.08 5.42 -5.18
CA PHE A 105 7.19 4.20 -5.98
C PHE A 105 8.29 3.26 -5.48
N THR A 106 9.38 3.79 -4.93
CA THR A 106 10.41 2.99 -4.24
C THR A 106 9.83 2.25 -3.04
N LEU A 107 9.00 2.93 -2.21
CA LEU A 107 8.32 2.29 -1.10
C LEU A 107 7.41 1.16 -1.61
N PHE A 108 6.62 1.40 -2.65
CA PHE A 108 5.73 0.37 -3.21
C PHE A 108 6.47 -0.83 -3.77
N ALA A 109 7.61 -0.62 -4.42
CA ALA A 109 8.39 -1.67 -5.09
C ALA A 109 9.23 -2.54 -4.12
N SER A 110 9.81 -1.95 -3.07
CA SER A 110 10.85 -2.59 -2.26
C SER A 110 10.46 -2.96 -0.83
N GLN A 111 9.33 -2.45 -0.34
CA GLN A 111 8.91 -2.64 1.05
C GLN A 111 7.49 -3.22 1.12
N ARG A 112 6.98 -3.44 2.34
CA ARG A 112 5.56 -3.66 2.55
C ARG A 112 4.82 -2.40 2.12
N PRO A 113 3.93 -2.45 1.11
CA PRO A 113 3.26 -1.27 0.61
C PRO A 113 2.44 -0.56 1.70
N ARG A 114 2.44 0.75 1.65
CA ARG A 114 1.59 1.64 2.43
C ARG A 114 1.17 2.79 1.53
N PRO A 115 -0.04 3.32 1.65
CA PRO A 115 -0.41 4.48 0.87
C PRO A 115 0.51 5.67 1.15
N VAL A 116 0.62 6.55 0.19
CA VAL A 116 1.42 7.79 0.27
C VAL A 116 0.53 8.96 -0.06
N HIS A 117 0.72 10.08 0.62
CA HIS A 117 0.08 11.35 0.30
C HIS A 117 1.12 12.41 -0.05
N ILE A 118 0.96 13.03 -1.22
CA ILE A 118 1.75 14.17 -1.69
C ILE A 118 0.81 15.36 -1.84
N SER A 119 1.05 16.40 -1.07
CA SER A 119 0.35 17.68 -1.12
C SER A 119 1.14 18.67 -1.98
N ILE A 120 0.50 19.30 -2.96
CA ILE A 120 1.14 20.24 -3.88
C ILE A 120 0.39 21.57 -3.82
N PRO A 121 0.97 22.61 -3.19
CA PRO A 121 0.36 23.95 -3.14
C PRO A 121 0.09 24.53 -4.52
N ILE A 122 -0.98 25.33 -4.65
CA ILE A 122 -1.44 25.84 -5.96
C ILE A 122 -0.41 26.77 -6.63
N ASP A 123 0.40 27.50 -5.86
CA ASP A 123 1.50 28.31 -6.37
C ASP A 123 2.64 27.43 -6.90
N VAL A 124 2.95 26.33 -6.24
CA VAL A 124 3.93 25.33 -6.72
C VAL A 124 3.46 24.65 -7.99
N GLN A 125 2.15 24.35 -8.12
CA GLN A 125 1.58 23.79 -9.37
C GLN A 125 1.71 24.74 -10.57
N ALA A 126 1.82 26.04 -10.32
CA ALA A 126 1.96 27.08 -11.34
C ALA A 126 3.43 27.41 -11.70
N GLU A 127 4.40 26.84 -11.01
CA GLU A 127 5.82 27.06 -11.30
C GLU A 127 6.18 26.55 -12.70
N GLN A 128 7.03 27.31 -13.39
CA GLN A 128 7.59 26.87 -14.66
C GLN A 128 8.76 25.93 -14.40
N VAL A 129 8.80 24.85 -15.14
CA VAL A 129 9.86 23.82 -15.05
C VAL A 129 10.50 23.69 -16.42
N ASP A 130 11.79 23.99 -16.52
CA ASP A 130 12.59 23.85 -17.73
C ASP A 130 13.30 22.48 -17.82
N GLU A 131 13.13 21.62 -16.80
CA GLU A 131 13.77 20.33 -16.70
C GLU A 131 12.93 19.22 -17.36
N ASP A 132 13.56 18.36 -18.13
CA ASP A 132 12.94 17.13 -18.63
C ASP A 132 13.11 16.00 -17.61
N TRP A 133 12.08 15.77 -16.82
CA TRP A 133 12.10 14.77 -15.76
C TRP A 133 12.10 13.35 -16.33
N GLN A 134 13.10 12.58 -15.97
CA GLN A 134 13.26 11.21 -16.44
C GLN A 134 12.77 10.19 -15.39
N PRO A 135 12.18 9.06 -15.82
CA PRO A 135 11.84 7.97 -14.92
C PRO A 135 13.07 7.44 -14.17
N VAL A 136 12.92 7.13 -12.89
CA VAL A 136 13.97 6.50 -12.09
C VAL A 136 13.86 4.99 -12.12
N THR A 137 14.98 4.29 -12.03
CA THR A 137 15.00 2.84 -11.85
C THR A 137 14.59 2.51 -10.42
N LEU A 138 13.52 1.73 -10.26
CA LEU A 138 13.04 1.32 -8.96
C LEU A 138 13.86 0.13 -8.42
N PRO A 139 14.15 0.09 -7.10
CA PRO A 139 14.81 -1.06 -6.50
C PRO A 139 13.87 -2.27 -6.47
N GLY A 140 14.44 -3.46 -6.57
CA GLY A 140 13.68 -4.70 -6.35
C GLY A 140 13.46 -4.98 -4.87
N ARG A 141 12.56 -5.92 -4.57
CA ARG A 141 12.36 -6.42 -3.19
C ARG A 141 13.64 -7.08 -2.68
N PRO A 142 13.99 -6.92 -1.38
CA PRO A 142 15.10 -7.64 -0.77
C PRO A 142 14.91 -9.15 -0.90
N LYS A 143 16.01 -9.87 -1.14
CA LYS A 143 16.01 -11.34 -1.16
C LYS A 143 16.37 -11.85 0.24
N ALA A 144 15.83 -13.03 0.59
CA ALA A 144 16.22 -13.69 1.82
C ALA A 144 17.66 -14.23 1.71
N ASP A 145 18.36 -14.27 2.84
CA ASP A 145 19.69 -14.85 2.93
C ASP A 145 19.62 -16.36 2.66
N PRO A 146 20.49 -16.94 1.79
CA PRO A 146 20.50 -18.37 1.50
C PRO A 146 20.72 -19.25 2.75
N GLU A 147 21.52 -18.81 3.72
CA GLU A 147 21.75 -19.56 4.96
C GLU A 147 20.48 -19.62 5.82
N ASP A 148 19.73 -18.52 5.89
CA ASP A 148 18.45 -18.48 6.62
C ASP A 148 17.38 -19.33 5.93
N ILE A 149 17.37 -19.37 4.59
CA ILE A 149 16.52 -20.30 3.84
C ILE A 149 16.89 -21.76 4.17
N ALA A 150 18.18 -22.10 4.23
CA ALA A 150 18.62 -23.45 4.59
C ALA A 150 18.23 -23.83 6.01
N LYS A 151 18.37 -22.91 6.99
CA LYS A 151 17.92 -23.11 8.38
C LYS A 151 16.43 -23.37 8.46
N ALA A 152 15.62 -22.53 7.79
CA ALA A 152 14.16 -22.68 7.75
C ALA A 152 13.76 -24.03 7.13
N ALA A 153 14.40 -24.43 6.03
CA ALA A 153 14.15 -25.73 5.40
C ALA A 153 14.46 -26.91 6.31
N ASN A 154 15.54 -26.82 7.11
CA ASN A 154 15.90 -27.87 8.07
C ASN A 154 14.90 -27.96 9.23
N TRP A 155 14.40 -26.83 9.74
CA TRP A 155 13.35 -26.83 10.75
C TRP A 155 12.06 -27.46 10.24
N LEU A 156 11.64 -27.13 9.02
CA LEU A 156 10.45 -27.70 8.39
C LEU A 156 10.58 -29.21 8.17
N LYS A 157 11.75 -29.72 7.75
CA LYS A 157 12.02 -31.16 7.58
C LYS A 157 11.92 -31.94 8.90
N GLY A 158 12.27 -31.31 10.02
CA GLY A 158 12.23 -31.93 11.36
C GLY A 158 10.88 -31.77 12.08
N ALA A 159 9.93 -31.07 11.50
CA ALA A 159 8.64 -30.81 12.15
C ALA A 159 7.74 -32.07 12.11
N ASN A 160 7.14 -32.44 13.25
CA ASN A 160 6.22 -33.59 13.34
C ASN A 160 4.78 -33.23 12.95
N SER A 161 4.36 -31.99 13.19
CA SER A 161 3.00 -31.51 12.89
C SER A 161 3.07 -30.07 12.38
N PRO A 162 3.59 -29.85 11.17
CA PRO A 162 3.75 -28.52 10.64
C PRO A 162 2.40 -27.88 10.28
N LEU A 163 2.25 -26.61 10.61
CA LEU A 163 1.14 -25.76 10.20
C LEU A 163 1.69 -24.54 9.45
N ILE A 164 1.12 -24.25 8.29
CA ILE A 164 1.47 -23.08 7.50
C ILE A 164 0.34 -22.06 7.60
N MET A 165 0.63 -20.87 8.12
CA MET A 165 -0.30 -19.74 8.11
C MET A 165 0.10 -18.77 7.01
N VAL A 166 -0.81 -18.48 6.06
CA VAL A 166 -0.57 -17.60 4.92
C VAL A 166 -1.41 -16.33 4.99
N GLY A 167 -0.81 -15.23 4.61
CA GLY A 167 -1.46 -13.92 4.48
C GLY A 167 -1.20 -13.31 3.11
N GLY A 168 -1.75 -12.11 2.85
CA GLY A 168 -1.64 -11.42 1.57
C GLY A 168 -0.21 -11.24 1.03
N GLY A 169 0.81 -11.23 1.90
CA GLY A 169 2.20 -11.17 1.46
C GLY A 169 2.72 -12.42 0.72
N ALA A 170 1.95 -13.51 0.70
CA ALA A 170 2.31 -14.77 0.03
C ALA A 170 1.53 -15.00 -1.28
N CYS A 171 0.82 -13.99 -1.81
CA CYS A 171 -0.05 -14.14 -2.99
C CYS A 171 0.68 -14.75 -4.19
N ASP A 172 1.95 -14.39 -4.41
CA ASP A 172 2.75 -14.87 -5.53
C ASP A 172 3.40 -16.24 -5.27
N ALA A 173 3.23 -16.81 -4.08
CA ALA A 173 3.91 -18.04 -3.65
C ALA A 173 3.00 -19.29 -3.67
N GLY A 174 1.75 -19.20 -4.12
CA GLY A 174 0.74 -20.25 -4.00
C GLY A 174 1.20 -21.63 -4.49
N ALA A 175 1.72 -21.71 -5.70
CA ALA A 175 2.21 -22.97 -6.27
C ALA A 175 3.41 -23.57 -5.49
N ALA A 176 4.28 -22.72 -4.94
CA ALA A 176 5.41 -23.17 -4.12
C ALA A 176 4.90 -23.64 -2.74
N LEU A 177 3.94 -22.94 -2.16
CA LEU A 177 3.33 -23.29 -0.87
C LEU A 177 2.58 -24.63 -0.94
N SER A 178 1.79 -24.89 -2.01
CA SER A 178 1.14 -26.17 -2.23
C SER A 178 2.16 -27.31 -2.22
N ARG A 179 3.23 -27.19 -3.01
CA ARG A 179 4.31 -28.21 -3.06
C ARG A 179 5.01 -28.41 -1.71
N ILE A 180 5.24 -27.35 -0.95
CA ILE A 180 5.84 -27.46 0.38
C ILE A 180 4.87 -28.15 1.33
N ALA A 181 3.60 -27.75 1.36
CA ALA A 181 2.57 -28.34 2.20
C ALA A 181 2.43 -29.85 1.94
N GLU A 182 2.34 -30.25 0.69
CA GLU A 182 2.29 -31.68 0.28
C GLU A 182 3.53 -32.45 0.73
N ARG A 183 4.72 -31.86 0.56
CA ARG A 183 6.00 -32.53 0.87
C ARG A 183 6.20 -32.79 2.35
N ILE A 184 5.70 -31.91 3.22
CA ILE A 184 5.88 -32.02 4.69
C ILE A 184 4.60 -32.40 5.42
N GLY A 185 3.49 -32.62 4.71
CA GLY A 185 2.19 -32.93 5.28
C GLY A 185 1.59 -31.78 6.12
N ALA A 186 1.87 -30.52 5.74
CA ALA A 186 1.44 -29.36 6.50
C ALA A 186 0.01 -28.96 6.16
N ILE A 187 -0.81 -28.76 7.17
CA ILE A 187 -2.10 -28.07 7.01
C ILE A 187 -1.85 -26.59 6.72
N VAL A 188 -2.60 -26.03 5.79
CA VAL A 188 -2.51 -24.61 5.43
C VAL A 188 -3.76 -23.88 5.86
N ILE A 189 -3.60 -22.81 6.66
CA ILE A 189 -4.67 -21.91 7.04
C ILE A 189 -4.37 -20.52 6.46
N ALA A 190 -5.40 -19.81 6.01
CA ALA A 190 -5.26 -18.51 5.41
C ALA A 190 -5.92 -17.42 6.25
N SER A 191 -5.30 -16.24 6.29
CA SER A 191 -5.99 -15.01 6.69
C SER A 191 -7.00 -14.61 5.62
N THR A 192 -7.86 -13.64 5.90
CA THR A 192 -8.80 -13.10 4.89
C THR A 192 -8.07 -12.66 3.62
N ALA A 193 -6.95 -11.97 3.75
CA ALA A 193 -6.12 -11.52 2.62
C ALA A 193 -5.29 -12.65 1.98
N GLY A 194 -5.15 -13.79 2.63
CA GLY A 194 -4.46 -14.98 2.12
C GLY A 194 -5.39 -16.01 1.47
N LYS A 195 -6.71 -15.78 1.49
CA LYS A 195 -7.67 -16.70 0.88
C LYS A 195 -7.39 -16.88 -0.61
N GLY A 196 -7.37 -18.13 -1.06
CA GLY A 196 -7.11 -18.48 -2.47
C GLY A 196 -5.63 -18.58 -2.85
N ILE A 197 -4.69 -18.31 -1.95
CA ILE A 197 -3.24 -18.53 -2.21
C ILE A 197 -2.97 -20.03 -2.46
N ILE A 198 -3.62 -20.90 -1.69
CA ILE A 198 -3.75 -22.31 -2.02
C ILE A 198 -5.23 -22.57 -2.32
N PRO A 199 -5.59 -23.39 -3.33
CA PRO A 199 -6.98 -23.65 -3.67
C PRO A 199 -7.79 -24.14 -2.45
N ASP A 200 -9.02 -23.67 -2.33
CA ASP A 200 -9.90 -24.05 -1.20
C ASP A 200 -10.26 -25.54 -1.21
N ASP A 201 -10.22 -26.21 -2.37
CA ASP A 201 -10.45 -27.65 -2.56
C ASP A 201 -9.17 -28.50 -2.39
N HIS A 202 -8.04 -27.88 -2.11
CA HIS A 202 -6.79 -28.60 -1.85
C HIS A 202 -6.91 -29.42 -0.55
N PRO A 203 -6.52 -30.72 -0.50
CA PRO A 203 -6.72 -31.60 0.67
C PRO A 203 -6.11 -31.08 1.98
N LEU A 204 -5.08 -30.26 1.90
CA LEU A 204 -4.40 -29.68 3.06
C LEU A 204 -4.86 -28.25 3.37
N SER A 205 -5.85 -27.70 2.65
CA SER A 205 -6.37 -26.34 2.87
C SER A 205 -7.51 -26.33 3.88
N LEU A 206 -7.41 -25.49 4.90
CA LEU A 206 -8.54 -25.11 5.76
C LEU A 206 -9.08 -23.71 5.42
N SER A 207 -8.75 -23.20 4.22
CA SER A 207 -9.23 -21.91 3.73
C SER A 207 -8.97 -20.75 4.73
N ALA A 208 -9.83 -19.74 4.77
CA ALA A 208 -9.71 -18.57 5.67
C ALA A 208 -10.16 -18.88 7.11
N SER A 209 -9.61 -19.93 7.70
CA SER A 209 -9.98 -20.43 9.05
C SER A 209 -9.36 -19.65 10.20
N THR A 210 -8.43 -18.71 9.93
CA THR A 210 -7.77 -17.91 10.98
C THR A 210 -8.74 -17.02 11.77
N VAL A 211 -9.96 -16.81 11.26
CA VAL A 211 -11.02 -16.08 11.98
C VAL A 211 -11.89 -16.97 12.86
N ARG A 212 -11.63 -18.28 12.90
CA ARG A 212 -12.41 -19.26 13.68
C ARG A 212 -11.63 -19.68 14.92
N PRO A 213 -12.06 -19.32 16.14
CA PRO A 213 -11.37 -19.67 17.37
C PRO A 213 -11.16 -21.18 17.55
N GLU A 214 -12.06 -22.01 17.00
CA GLU A 214 -12.02 -23.48 17.09
C GLU A 214 -10.82 -24.08 16.34
N VAL A 215 -10.31 -23.39 15.31
CA VAL A 215 -9.17 -23.83 14.51
C VAL A 215 -7.83 -23.43 15.17
N LEU A 216 -7.86 -22.44 16.03
CA LEU A 216 -6.66 -21.89 16.69
C LEU A 216 -6.42 -22.47 18.10
N ARG A 217 -7.27 -23.38 18.57
CA ARG A 217 -7.14 -24.13 19.84
C ARG A 217 -6.60 -25.52 19.58
#